data_fbe685981ddfc1c52d661d28205b509f
#
_entry.id   fbe685981ddfc1c52d661d28205b509f
#
_cell.length_a   1.000
_cell.length_b   1.000
_cell.length_c   1.000
_cell.angle_alpha   90.00
_cell.angle_beta   90.00
_cell.angle_gamma   90.00
#
_symmetry.space_group_name_H-M   'P 1'
#
loop_
_entity.id
_entity.type
_entity.pdbx_description
1 polymer ?
#
loop_
_entity_poly.entity_id
_entity_poly.type
_entity_poly.pdbx_seq_one_letter_code
_entity_poly.pdbx_strand_id
1 'polypeptide(L)'
;MTEIIQRKLNDSAFVRWTALILIALTMFFGYMFVDMMSPLQSMIEAQRGWTPDVFGMYGSSEFIFNVFGFLILAGIILDKMGIRFTGVLSASLMFIGASIKYYGVSDAFIGSGIETWLNSWWVSFPGSAKLASLGFMIFGCGMEMAGITVSKTIAKWFEGKEMAL
;
A
#
# COMPACT_ATOMS: atom_id res chain seq x y z
N MET A 1 30.87 -40.31 1.47
CA MET A 1 30.08 -39.27 0.77
C MET A 1 29.84 -38.14 1.75
N THR A 2 30.54 -37.03 1.61
CA THR A 2 30.37 -35.82 2.45
C THR A 2 29.13 -35.10 1.93
N GLU A 3 28.02 -35.20 2.65
CA GLU A 3 26.85 -34.32 2.40
C GLU A 3 27.29 -32.88 2.58
N ILE A 4 27.31 -32.11 1.48
CA ILE A 4 27.48 -30.67 1.53
C ILE A 4 26.17 -30.10 2.10
N ILE A 5 26.15 -29.84 3.39
CA ILE A 5 25.03 -29.16 4.06
C ILE A 5 24.97 -27.73 3.49
N GLN A 6 24.10 -27.51 2.53
CA GLN A 6 23.80 -26.16 2.05
C GLN A 6 23.07 -25.39 3.16
N ARG A 7 23.81 -24.53 3.86
CA ARG A 7 23.22 -23.59 4.83
C ARG A 7 22.28 -22.65 4.12
N LYS A 8 21.03 -22.63 4.55
CA LYS A 8 20.03 -21.65 4.07
C LYS A 8 20.19 -20.33 4.83
N LEU A 9 19.86 -19.22 4.21
CA LEU A 9 19.93 -17.89 4.84
C LEU A 9 19.10 -17.81 6.15
N ASN A 10 17.98 -18.53 6.20
CA ASN A 10 17.12 -18.60 7.37
C ASN A 10 17.62 -19.54 8.49
N ASP A 11 18.79 -20.16 8.36
CA ASP A 11 19.39 -20.95 9.43
C ASP A 11 20.01 -20.05 10.52
N SER A 12 20.46 -18.85 10.16
CA SER A 12 20.98 -17.88 11.12
C SER A 12 19.84 -17.11 11.82
N ALA A 13 19.79 -17.16 13.15
CA ALA A 13 18.84 -16.37 13.94
C ALA A 13 18.98 -14.87 13.65
N PHE A 14 20.20 -14.37 13.59
CA PHE A 14 20.46 -12.97 13.29
C PHE A 14 19.85 -12.52 11.96
N VAL A 15 20.01 -13.31 10.90
CA VAL A 15 19.46 -13.00 9.56
C VAL A 15 17.93 -13.05 9.57
N ARG A 16 17.31 -14.02 10.29
CA ARG A 16 15.86 -14.10 10.43
C ARG A 16 15.28 -12.87 11.12
N TRP A 17 15.84 -12.51 12.28
CA TRP A 17 15.36 -11.35 13.05
C TRP A 17 15.60 -10.03 12.32
N THR A 18 16.74 -9.87 11.62
CA THR A 18 16.98 -8.70 10.77
C THR A 18 15.93 -8.60 9.66
N ALA A 19 15.63 -9.69 8.98
CA ALA A 19 14.59 -9.71 7.95
C ALA A 19 13.21 -9.35 8.53
N LEU A 20 12.86 -9.88 9.71
CA LEU A 20 11.61 -9.57 10.40
C LEU A 20 11.51 -8.07 10.75
N ILE A 21 12.58 -7.48 11.28
CA ILE A 21 12.60 -6.05 11.63
C ILE A 21 12.42 -5.19 10.37
N LEU A 22 13.13 -5.50 9.28
CA LEU A 22 12.99 -4.77 8.02
C LEU A 22 11.57 -4.85 7.45
N ILE A 23 10.96 -6.03 7.51
CA ILE A 23 9.56 -6.25 7.09
C ILE A 23 8.62 -5.44 7.99
N ALA A 24 8.80 -5.50 9.31
CA ALA A 24 7.97 -4.77 10.26
C ALA A 24 8.07 -3.25 10.05
N LEU A 25 9.26 -2.73 9.80
CA LEU A 25 9.47 -1.31 9.47
C LEU A 25 8.76 -0.92 8.16
N THR A 26 8.83 -1.77 7.14
CA THR A 26 8.12 -1.52 5.87
C THR A 26 6.62 -1.43 6.08
N MET A 27 6.03 -2.35 6.85
CA MET A 27 4.62 -2.32 7.19
C MET A 27 4.26 -1.10 8.05
N PHE A 28 5.10 -0.76 9.04
CA PHE A 28 4.91 0.43 9.87
C PHE A 28 4.82 1.70 9.03
N PHE A 29 5.76 1.92 8.12
CA PHE A 29 5.73 3.09 7.23
C PHE A 29 4.57 3.04 6.24
N GLY A 30 4.16 1.86 5.78
CA GLY A 30 2.98 1.70 4.95
C GLY A 30 1.71 2.17 5.66
N TYR A 31 1.45 1.71 6.89
CA TYR A 31 0.31 2.15 7.69
C TYR A 31 0.40 3.62 8.09
N MET A 32 1.59 4.11 8.44
CA MET A 32 1.78 5.53 8.69
C MET A 32 1.39 6.39 7.47
N PHE A 33 1.68 5.92 6.26
CA PHE A 33 1.29 6.61 5.03
C PHE A 33 -0.23 6.55 4.77
N VAL A 34 -0.90 5.47 5.14
CA VAL A 34 -2.37 5.37 5.09
C VAL A 34 -3.00 6.51 5.88
N ASP A 35 -2.58 6.69 7.11
CA ASP A 35 -3.20 7.61 8.06
C ASP A 35 -2.66 9.04 8.00
N MET A 36 -1.60 9.31 7.23
CA MET A 36 -0.89 10.61 7.25
C MET A 36 -1.76 11.82 6.89
N MET A 37 -2.86 11.63 6.16
CA MET A 37 -3.76 12.72 5.81
C MET A 37 -4.83 12.96 6.87
N SER A 38 -5.10 12.03 7.77
CA SER A 38 -6.14 12.16 8.81
C SER A 38 -5.95 13.39 9.72
N PRO A 39 -4.75 13.67 10.25
CA PRO A 39 -4.54 14.88 11.05
C PRO A 39 -4.56 16.17 10.23
N LEU A 40 -4.51 16.09 8.92
CA LEU A 40 -4.53 17.25 8.01
C LEU A 40 -5.93 17.56 7.46
N GLN A 41 -6.97 16.85 7.89
CA GLN A 41 -8.32 16.98 7.36
C GLN A 41 -8.82 18.43 7.34
N SER A 42 -8.71 19.15 8.44
CA SER A 42 -9.16 20.55 8.53
C SER A 42 -8.39 21.49 7.59
N MET A 43 -7.11 21.24 7.39
CA MET A 43 -6.28 22.01 6.47
C MET A 43 -6.67 21.71 5.01
N ILE A 44 -6.91 20.44 4.67
CA ILE A 44 -7.35 20.03 3.33
C ILE A 44 -8.74 20.57 3.03
N GLU A 45 -9.65 20.58 4.01
CA GLU A 45 -10.96 21.21 3.89
C GLU A 45 -10.82 22.70 3.55
N ALA A 46 -9.99 23.43 4.30
CA ALA A 46 -9.78 24.87 4.11
C ALA A 46 -9.09 25.19 2.77
N GLN A 47 -8.11 24.37 2.32
CA GLN A 47 -7.29 24.66 1.15
C GLN A 47 -7.81 24.02 -0.15
N ARG A 48 -8.50 22.89 -0.07
CA ARG A 48 -8.96 22.09 -1.22
C ARG A 48 -10.49 21.95 -1.28
N GLY A 49 -11.21 22.48 -0.31
CA GLY A 49 -12.67 22.41 -0.25
C GLY A 49 -13.21 20.99 -0.03
N TRP A 50 -12.41 20.09 0.56
CA TRP A 50 -12.89 18.75 0.86
C TRP A 50 -13.76 18.77 2.11
N THR A 51 -15.07 18.63 1.92
CA THR A 51 -15.98 18.46 3.06
C THR A 51 -15.66 17.17 3.82
N PRO A 52 -16.13 17.02 5.07
CA PRO A 52 -15.96 15.76 5.82
C PRO A 52 -16.46 14.52 5.07
N ASP A 53 -17.55 14.64 4.29
CA ASP A 53 -18.07 13.55 3.46
C ASP A 53 -17.08 13.17 2.34
N VAL A 54 -16.52 14.17 1.64
CA VAL A 54 -15.49 13.96 0.61
C VAL A 54 -14.26 13.29 1.21
N PHE A 55 -13.83 13.71 2.39
CA PHE A 55 -12.71 13.11 3.09
C PHE A 55 -12.99 11.65 3.49
N GLY A 56 -14.20 11.36 3.98
CA GLY A 56 -14.65 10.00 4.29
C GLY A 56 -14.69 9.09 3.06
N MET A 57 -15.18 9.59 1.91
CA MET A 57 -15.17 8.86 0.64
C MET A 57 -13.76 8.60 0.15
N TYR A 58 -12.86 9.59 0.26
CA TYR A 58 -11.44 9.42 -0.02
C TYR A 58 -10.84 8.32 0.87
N GLY A 59 -11.04 8.36 2.19
CA GLY A 59 -10.52 7.34 3.12
C GLY A 59 -11.01 5.93 2.80
N SER A 60 -12.28 5.79 2.43
CA SER A 60 -12.86 4.50 2.04
C SER A 60 -12.33 3.96 0.71
N SER A 61 -11.77 4.82 -0.14
CA SER A 61 -11.31 4.44 -1.48
C SER A 61 -10.14 3.43 -1.47
N GLU A 62 -9.35 3.38 -0.40
CA GLU A 62 -8.27 2.41 -0.21
C GLU A 62 -8.72 0.96 -0.42
N PHE A 63 -9.94 0.65 0.02
CA PHE A 63 -10.44 -0.72 0.04
C PHE A 63 -11.25 -1.11 -1.19
N ILE A 64 -11.57 -0.19 -2.11
CA ILE A 64 -12.49 -0.45 -3.22
C ILE A 64 -12.05 -1.64 -4.05
N PHE A 65 -10.80 -1.67 -4.54
CA PHE A 65 -10.33 -2.80 -5.36
C PHE A 65 -10.23 -4.10 -4.58
N ASN A 66 -9.97 -4.03 -3.28
CA ASN A 66 -9.90 -5.21 -2.42
C ASN A 66 -11.26 -5.85 -2.24
N VAL A 67 -12.33 -5.06 -2.09
CA VAL A 67 -13.72 -5.53 -2.05
C VAL A 67 -14.12 -6.21 -3.36
N PHE A 68 -13.64 -5.73 -4.51
CA PHE A 68 -13.87 -6.35 -5.81
C PHE A 68 -12.98 -7.56 -6.13
N GLY A 69 -12.26 -8.09 -5.14
CA GLY A 69 -11.53 -9.35 -5.25
C GLY A 69 -10.05 -9.22 -5.59
N PHE A 70 -9.47 -8.01 -5.54
CA PHE A 70 -8.04 -7.84 -5.79
C PHE A 70 -7.18 -8.65 -4.82
N LEU A 71 -7.60 -8.83 -3.57
CA LEU A 71 -6.89 -9.62 -2.58
C LEU A 71 -6.75 -11.10 -3.00
N ILE A 72 -7.79 -11.65 -3.65
CA ILE A 72 -7.75 -13.02 -4.20
C ILE A 72 -6.73 -13.09 -5.34
N LEU A 73 -6.75 -12.10 -6.24
CA LEU A 73 -5.78 -12.01 -7.33
C LEU A 73 -4.34 -11.89 -6.80
N ALA A 74 -4.13 -11.07 -5.78
CA ALA A 74 -2.84 -10.91 -5.11
C ALA A 74 -2.34 -12.24 -4.51
N GLY A 75 -3.22 -13.03 -3.90
CA GLY A 75 -2.91 -14.38 -3.42
C GLY A 75 -2.46 -15.32 -4.55
N ILE A 76 -3.17 -15.32 -5.67
CA ILE A 76 -2.82 -16.12 -6.85
C ILE A 76 -1.45 -15.70 -7.41
N ILE A 77 -1.19 -14.40 -7.51
CA ILE A 77 0.11 -13.87 -7.95
C ILE A 77 1.23 -14.34 -6.99
N LEU A 78 1.00 -14.23 -5.67
CA LEU A 78 1.94 -14.67 -4.67
C LEU A 78 2.27 -16.16 -4.76
N ASP A 79 1.26 -16.99 -5.04
CA ASP A 79 1.45 -18.44 -5.16
C ASP A 79 2.19 -18.83 -6.44
N LYS A 80 1.89 -18.17 -7.55
CA LYS A 80 2.49 -18.48 -8.86
C LYS A 80 3.86 -17.84 -9.07
N MET A 81 4.03 -16.59 -8.66
CA MET A 81 5.23 -15.79 -8.95
C MET A 81 6.18 -15.66 -7.75
N GLY A 82 5.71 -16.01 -6.57
CA GLY A 82 6.51 -16.08 -5.35
C GLY A 82 6.75 -14.73 -4.67
N ILE A 83 7.34 -14.81 -3.47
CA ILE A 83 7.50 -13.71 -2.53
C ILE A 83 8.28 -12.52 -3.11
N ARG A 84 9.36 -12.78 -3.87
CA ARG A 84 10.21 -11.70 -4.40
C ARG A 84 9.47 -10.83 -5.41
N PHE A 85 8.84 -11.47 -6.39
CA PHE A 85 8.08 -10.75 -7.41
C PHE A 85 6.92 -9.97 -6.79
N THR A 86 6.15 -10.64 -5.93
CA THR A 86 4.98 -10.02 -5.29
C THR A 86 5.37 -8.85 -4.39
N GLY A 87 6.48 -8.96 -3.66
CA GLY A 87 7.00 -7.85 -2.85
C GLY A 87 7.42 -6.64 -3.68
N VAL A 88 8.12 -6.85 -4.81
CA VAL A 88 8.50 -5.76 -5.71
C VAL A 88 7.26 -5.12 -6.35
N LEU A 89 6.30 -5.92 -6.79
CA LEU A 89 5.05 -5.43 -7.37
C LEU A 89 4.25 -4.61 -6.35
N SER A 90 4.11 -5.12 -5.12
CA SER A 90 3.47 -4.42 -4.01
C SER A 90 4.11 -3.05 -3.75
N ALA A 91 5.44 -3.00 -3.59
CA ALA A 91 6.17 -1.75 -3.39
C ALA A 91 6.00 -0.77 -4.55
N SER A 92 5.98 -1.28 -5.79
CA SER A 92 5.75 -0.46 -6.98
C SER A 92 4.34 0.14 -7.01
N LEU A 93 3.31 -0.65 -6.66
CA LEU A 93 1.93 -0.15 -6.55
C LEU A 93 1.80 0.90 -5.46
N MET A 94 2.43 0.67 -4.30
CA MET A 94 2.44 1.66 -3.20
C MET A 94 3.11 2.96 -3.65
N PHE A 95 4.25 2.89 -4.31
CA PHE A 95 4.98 4.07 -4.78
C PHE A 95 4.18 4.85 -5.84
N ILE A 96 3.60 4.16 -6.83
CA ILE A 96 2.78 4.79 -7.87
C ILE A 96 1.53 5.41 -7.25
N GLY A 97 0.82 4.68 -6.40
CA GLY A 97 -0.37 5.16 -5.72
C GLY A 97 -0.09 6.38 -4.84
N ALA A 98 1.00 6.35 -4.06
CA ALA A 98 1.45 7.47 -3.26
C ALA A 98 1.77 8.71 -4.11
N SER A 99 2.44 8.52 -5.24
CA SER A 99 2.80 9.61 -6.15
C SER A 99 1.57 10.26 -6.77
N ILE A 100 0.58 9.48 -7.19
CA ILE A 100 -0.69 9.98 -7.73
C ILE A 100 -1.49 10.71 -6.64
N LYS A 101 -1.59 10.14 -5.43
CA LYS A 101 -2.22 10.76 -4.28
C LYS A 101 -1.59 12.11 -3.94
N TYR A 102 -0.26 12.18 -3.87
CA TYR A 102 0.47 13.41 -3.62
C TYR A 102 0.21 14.45 -4.71
N TYR A 103 0.31 14.06 -5.99
CA TYR A 103 0.06 14.96 -7.10
C TYR A 103 -1.37 15.52 -7.07
N GLY A 104 -2.38 14.70 -6.77
CA GLY A 104 -3.78 15.11 -6.72
C GLY A 104 -4.09 16.19 -5.67
N VAL A 105 -3.32 16.26 -4.58
CA VAL A 105 -3.48 17.31 -3.55
C VAL A 105 -2.48 18.46 -3.70
N SER A 106 -1.53 18.37 -4.62
CA SER A 106 -0.49 19.37 -4.83
C SER A 106 -1.01 20.64 -5.52
N ASP A 107 -0.32 21.76 -5.32
CA ASP A 107 -0.64 23.02 -6.02
C ASP A 107 -0.42 22.92 -7.52
N ALA A 108 0.46 22.04 -7.98
CA ALA A 108 0.69 21.79 -9.40
C ALA A 108 -0.51 21.15 -10.13
N PHE A 109 -1.38 20.46 -9.39
CA PHE A 109 -2.60 19.88 -9.95
C PHE A 109 -3.72 20.91 -10.05
N ILE A 110 -3.82 21.81 -9.07
CA ILE A 110 -4.87 22.83 -8.99
C ILE A 110 -4.78 23.80 -10.18
N GLY A 111 -5.90 24.04 -10.85
CA GLY A 111 -5.97 24.85 -12.06
C GLY A 111 -5.49 24.14 -13.33
N SER A 112 -5.09 22.87 -13.26
CA SER A 112 -4.69 22.10 -14.43
C SER A 112 -5.90 21.70 -15.31
N GLY A 113 -5.64 21.44 -16.60
CA GLY A 113 -6.68 20.92 -17.50
C GLY A 113 -7.24 19.58 -17.05
N ILE A 114 -6.45 18.76 -16.35
CA ILE A 114 -6.90 17.47 -15.78
C ILE A 114 -7.90 17.72 -14.64
N GLU A 115 -7.63 18.67 -13.77
CA GLU A 115 -8.58 19.05 -12.71
C GLU A 115 -9.89 19.54 -13.30
N THR A 116 -9.82 20.44 -14.30
CA THR A 116 -11.01 20.98 -14.98
C THR A 116 -11.85 19.87 -15.59
N TRP A 117 -11.20 18.90 -16.24
CA TRP A 117 -11.88 17.72 -16.79
C TRP A 117 -12.48 16.86 -15.70
N LEU A 118 -11.77 16.58 -14.62
CA LEU A 118 -12.29 15.80 -13.49
C LEU A 118 -13.46 16.50 -12.79
N ASN A 119 -13.47 17.83 -12.72
CA ASN A 119 -14.56 18.60 -12.14
C ASN A 119 -15.82 18.66 -13.03
N SER A 120 -15.72 18.30 -14.33
CA SER A 120 -16.86 18.32 -15.26
C SER A 120 -17.92 17.25 -14.97
N TRP A 121 -17.57 16.20 -14.25
CA TRP A 121 -18.47 15.12 -13.85
C TRP A 121 -18.41 14.90 -12.35
N TRP A 122 -19.56 14.51 -11.73
CA TRP A 122 -19.71 14.33 -10.28
C TRP A 122 -19.18 15.55 -9.50
N VAL A 123 -19.84 16.68 -9.68
CA VAL A 123 -19.43 18.01 -9.19
C VAL A 123 -19.27 18.07 -7.66
N SER A 124 -20.05 17.28 -6.91
CA SER A 124 -19.97 17.23 -5.45
C SER A 124 -18.68 16.57 -4.91
N PHE A 125 -17.93 15.92 -5.78
CA PHE A 125 -16.65 15.29 -5.41
C PHE A 125 -15.51 15.97 -6.21
N PRO A 126 -14.68 16.79 -5.56
CA PRO A 126 -13.65 17.60 -6.23
C PRO A 126 -12.67 16.77 -7.06
N GLY A 127 -12.15 17.32 -8.16
CA GLY A 127 -11.17 16.65 -9.01
C GLY A 127 -9.90 16.24 -8.28
N SER A 128 -9.45 17.08 -7.33
CA SER A 128 -8.33 16.75 -6.45
C SER A 128 -8.61 15.52 -5.59
N ALA A 129 -9.82 15.41 -5.04
CA ALA A 129 -10.24 14.24 -4.27
C ALA A 129 -10.36 12.98 -5.14
N LYS A 130 -10.88 13.12 -6.38
CA LYS A 130 -10.96 11.99 -7.34
C LYS A 130 -9.60 11.41 -7.65
N LEU A 131 -8.63 12.28 -7.97
CA LEU A 131 -7.28 11.84 -8.31
C LEU A 131 -6.56 11.27 -7.09
N ALA A 132 -6.68 11.91 -5.93
CA ALA A 132 -6.13 11.41 -4.69
C ALA A 132 -6.73 10.04 -4.31
N SER A 133 -8.04 9.85 -4.48
CA SER A 133 -8.73 8.58 -4.25
C SER A 133 -8.25 7.49 -5.21
N LEU A 134 -8.04 7.78 -6.49
CA LEU A 134 -7.46 6.84 -7.44
C LEU A 134 -6.06 6.41 -6.98
N GLY A 135 -5.22 7.35 -6.58
CA GLY A 135 -3.90 7.05 -6.03
C GLY A 135 -4.00 6.19 -4.77
N PHE A 136 -4.98 6.47 -3.91
CA PHE A 136 -5.17 5.71 -2.66
C PHE A 136 -5.70 4.29 -2.90
N MET A 137 -6.58 4.09 -3.89
CA MET A 137 -6.99 2.76 -4.35
C MET A 137 -5.82 1.91 -4.81
N ILE A 138 -4.92 2.49 -5.63
CA ILE A 138 -3.72 1.79 -6.13
C ILE A 138 -2.75 1.49 -4.98
N PHE A 139 -2.57 2.45 -4.07
CA PHE A 139 -1.76 2.28 -2.87
C PHE A 139 -2.30 1.13 -2.00
N GLY A 140 -3.61 1.10 -1.75
CA GLY A 140 -4.29 0.06 -0.98
C GLY A 140 -4.09 -1.34 -1.58
N CYS A 141 -4.15 -1.48 -2.90
CA CYS A 141 -3.80 -2.74 -3.57
C CYS A 141 -2.37 -3.19 -3.22
N GLY A 142 -1.41 -2.26 -3.27
CA GLY A 142 -0.03 -2.55 -2.90
C GLY A 142 0.10 -2.93 -1.43
N MET A 143 -0.59 -2.22 -0.54
CA MET A 143 -0.53 -2.43 0.91
C MET A 143 -1.08 -3.81 1.30
N GLU A 144 -2.24 -4.21 0.78
CA GLU A 144 -2.84 -5.51 1.03
C GLU A 144 -2.00 -6.66 0.45
N MET A 145 -1.45 -6.46 -0.75
CA MET A 145 -0.50 -7.41 -1.34
C MET A 145 0.77 -7.54 -0.49
N ALA A 146 1.26 -6.45 0.12
CA ALA A 146 2.38 -6.49 1.06
C ALA A 146 2.03 -7.35 2.28
N GLY A 147 0.85 -7.15 2.88
CA GLY A 147 0.39 -7.88 4.06
C GLY A 147 0.41 -9.39 3.89
N ILE A 148 -0.17 -9.91 2.78
CA ILE A 148 -0.15 -11.35 2.50
C ILE A 148 1.26 -11.87 2.18
N THR A 149 2.09 -11.05 1.52
CA THR A 149 3.48 -11.41 1.20
C THR A 149 4.34 -11.49 2.46
N VAL A 150 4.17 -10.55 3.39
CA VAL A 150 4.81 -10.52 4.71
C VAL A 150 4.44 -11.78 5.50
N SER A 151 3.16 -12.08 5.61
CA SER A 151 2.66 -13.25 6.34
C SER A 151 3.27 -14.55 5.80
N LYS A 152 3.31 -14.72 4.47
CA LYS A 152 3.94 -15.89 3.83
C LYS A 152 5.46 -15.91 4.04
N THR A 153 6.11 -14.76 4.07
CA THR A 153 7.56 -14.66 4.31
C THR A 153 7.90 -15.06 5.73
N ILE A 154 7.17 -14.56 6.72
CA ILE A 154 7.35 -14.91 8.14
C ILE A 154 7.14 -16.40 8.32
N ALA A 155 6.01 -16.96 7.85
CA ALA A 155 5.73 -18.37 7.93
C ALA A 155 6.89 -19.22 7.38
N LYS A 156 7.39 -18.89 6.17
CA LYS A 156 8.47 -19.64 5.53
C LYS A 156 9.84 -19.53 6.23
N TRP A 157 10.13 -18.36 6.82
CA TRP A 157 11.44 -18.11 7.44
C TRP A 157 11.54 -18.65 8.86
N PHE A 158 10.41 -18.72 9.56
CA PHE A 158 10.34 -19.18 10.95
C PHE A 158 9.73 -20.57 11.11
N GLU A 159 9.44 -21.27 9.99
CA GLU A 159 8.93 -22.65 10.01
C GLU A 159 9.86 -23.57 10.82
N GLY A 160 9.29 -24.22 11.86
CA GLY A 160 10.03 -25.10 12.77
C GLY A 160 11.03 -24.38 13.69
N LYS A 161 10.94 -23.07 13.82
CA LYS A 161 11.79 -22.24 14.70
C LYS A 161 10.92 -21.39 15.63
N GLU A 162 11.27 -20.13 15.88
CA GLU A 162 10.63 -19.24 16.87
C GLU A 162 9.24 -18.73 16.44
N MET A 163 8.41 -19.54 15.78
CA MET A 163 7.11 -19.12 15.23
C MET A 163 6.05 -18.81 16.31
N ALA A 164 6.27 -19.27 17.54
CA ALA A 164 5.34 -19.09 18.66
C ALA A 164 5.67 -17.88 19.56
N LEU A 165 6.67 -17.09 19.22
CA LEU A 165 7.04 -15.86 19.90
C LEU A 165 6.42 -14.64 19.18
#